data_b47ea384134c6e68d5b8bbff529dc26c
#
_entry.id   b47ea384134c6e68d5b8bbff529dc26c
#
_cell.length_a   1.000
_cell.length_b   1.000
_cell.length_c   1.000
_cell.angle_alpha   90.00
_cell.angle_beta   90.00
_cell.angle_gamma   90.00
#
_symmetry.space_group_name_H-M   'P 1'
#
loop_
_entity.id
_entity.type
_entity.pdbx_description
1 polymer ?
#
loop_
_entity_poly.entity_id
_entity_poly.type
_entity_poly.pdbx_seq_one_letter_code
_entity_poly.pdbx_strand_id
1 'polypeptide(L)'
;MPIWIPIAVSAALFQCWRTAMQQKLRGLLSVNGAGFVRYLYGMPTALVIFIIARIVTGAPMPRANGPFLVYSALGGIGQILATNLLIMSFGYRNFAVGTAYSKTETVQSAILAFVLLHENLRPLAIGGMGVGLVGVMTLSLAGKGFKPGDLLRATVQPAALCGLGAGLLFAFTTVFIKFANQALPDPNLTIRALFGLVVANTMQIGMQGAYLLWREPAELKKAFTSWRSSMWVGTLSGCGSACWFTGFAIAPIAMVRAVGQVEVVFTLLFSRFYLKEVLKPGDVAGLALVVCGVLLVILSR
;
A
#
# COMPACT_ATOMS: atom_id res chain seq x y z
N MET A 1 -10.92 -13.16 17.70
CA MET A 1 -10.69 -12.46 16.41
C MET A 1 -9.26 -12.75 15.97
N PRO A 2 -8.97 -13.18 14.72
CA PRO A 2 -7.61 -13.45 14.30
C PRO A 2 -6.78 -12.16 14.21
N ILE A 3 -5.54 -12.26 14.67
CA ILE A 3 -4.63 -11.11 14.84
C ILE A 3 -4.32 -10.36 13.54
N TRP A 4 -4.40 -11.02 12.37
CA TRP A 4 -4.13 -10.36 11.10
C TRP A 4 -5.17 -9.29 10.73
N ILE A 5 -6.40 -9.35 11.26
CA ILE A 5 -7.45 -8.34 10.99
C ILE A 5 -7.08 -6.99 11.62
N PRO A 6 -6.84 -6.87 12.94
CA PRO A 6 -6.41 -5.60 13.50
C PRO A 6 -5.09 -5.10 12.89
N ILE A 7 -4.18 -5.98 12.49
CA ILE A 7 -2.95 -5.60 11.78
C ILE A 7 -3.28 -4.97 10.42
N ALA A 8 -4.17 -5.57 9.62
CA ALA A 8 -4.58 -5.01 8.33
C ALA A 8 -5.32 -3.66 8.47
N VAL A 9 -6.18 -3.52 9.50
CA VAL A 9 -6.86 -2.26 9.81
C VAL A 9 -5.86 -1.17 10.21
N SER A 10 -4.86 -1.50 11.04
CA SER A 10 -3.78 -0.57 11.42
C SER A 10 -2.95 -0.16 10.22
N ALA A 11 -2.63 -1.11 9.32
CA ALA A 11 -1.94 -0.82 8.07
C ALA A 11 -2.71 0.20 7.22
N ALA A 12 -4.03 0.01 7.09
CA ALA A 12 -4.93 0.90 6.36
C ALA A 12 -4.96 2.32 6.97
N LEU A 13 -5.00 2.42 8.30
CA LEU A 13 -4.97 3.70 9.02
C LEU A 13 -3.67 4.46 8.76
N PHE A 14 -2.51 3.80 8.95
CA PHE A 14 -1.20 4.41 8.68
C PHE A 14 -1.05 4.79 7.22
N GLN A 15 -1.55 3.98 6.31
CA GLN A 15 -1.50 4.26 4.87
C GLN A 15 -2.34 5.48 4.49
N CYS A 16 -3.56 5.61 5.03
CA CYS A 16 -4.41 6.78 4.83
C CYS A 16 -3.69 8.06 5.28
N TRP A 17 -3.16 8.06 6.49
CA TRP A 17 -2.47 9.22 7.06
C TRP A 17 -1.21 9.57 6.27
N ARG A 18 -0.38 8.56 5.96
CA ARG A 18 0.80 8.74 5.10
C ARG A 18 0.44 9.37 3.76
N THR A 19 -0.60 8.87 3.09
CA THR A 19 -1.01 9.37 1.76
C THR A 19 -1.41 10.84 1.82
N ALA A 20 -2.15 11.25 2.85
CA ALA A 20 -2.50 12.64 3.08
C ALA A 20 -1.26 13.53 3.29
N MET A 21 -0.27 13.06 4.08
CA MET A 21 0.98 13.79 4.28
C MET A 21 1.84 13.84 3.01
N GLN A 22 1.91 12.75 2.26
CA GLN A 22 2.68 12.66 1.02
C GLN A 22 2.11 13.57 -0.08
N GLN A 23 0.78 13.76 -0.11
CA GLN A 23 0.15 14.73 -1.03
C GLN A 23 0.63 16.16 -0.76
N LYS A 24 0.83 16.55 0.50
CA LYS A 24 1.37 17.87 0.84
C LYS A 24 2.82 18.04 0.37
N LEU A 25 3.63 16.97 0.37
CA LEU A 25 5.03 17.03 -0.07
C LEU A 25 5.18 17.25 -1.59
N ARG A 26 4.15 17.00 -2.40
CA ARG A 26 4.20 17.27 -3.85
C ARG A 26 4.45 18.72 -4.21
N GLY A 27 4.16 19.66 -3.32
CA GLY A 27 4.51 21.08 -3.50
C GLY A 27 6.01 21.39 -3.27
N LEU A 28 6.74 20.46 -2.65
CA LEU A 28 8.13 20.63 -2.25
C LEU A 28 9.10 19.72 -3.03
N LEU A 29 8.67 18.51 -3.36
CA LEU A 29 9.48 17.45 -3.95
C LEU A 29 8.91 16.98 -5.28
N SER A 30 9.80 16.48 -6.17
CA SER A 30 9.41 15.75 -7.37
C SER A 30 8.70 14.43 -7.01
N VAL A 31 8.12 13.75 -8.00
CA VAL A 31 7.51 12.43 -7.83
C VAL A 31 8.53 11.45 -7.21
N ASN A 32 9.75 11.43 -7.77
CA ASN A 32 10.81 10.54 -7.29
C ASN A 32 11.31 10.92 -5.91
N GLY A 33 11.46 12.23 -5.62
CA GLY A 33 11.83 12.73 -4.29
C GLY A 33 10.78 12.38 -3.23
N ALA A 34 9.50 12.56 -3.53
CA ALA A 34 8.39 12.22 -2.63
C ALA A 34 8.25 10.70 -2.41
N GLY A 35 8.64 9.87 -3.41
CA GLY A 35 8.77 8.42 -3.25
C GLY A 35 9.96 8.05 -2.36
N PHE A 36 11.12 8.66 -2.60
CA PHE A 36 12.37 8.36 -1.90
C PHE A 36 12.30 8.62 -0.39
N VAL A 37 11.76 9.76 0.05
CA VAL A 37 11.64 10.10 1.48
C VAL A 37 10.82 9.08 2.27
N ARG A 38 9.91 8.37 1.61
CA ARG A 38 9.14 7.28 2.19
C ARG A 38 10.04 6.16 2.71
N TYR A 39 11.05 5.78 1.93
CA TYR A 39 11.99 4.72 2.28
C TYR A 39 13.09 5.24 3.20
N LEU A 40 13.67 6.39 2.89
CA LEU A 40 14.75 7.01 3.65
C LEU A 40 14.39 7.19 5.13
N TYR A 41 13.26 7.81 5.41
CA TYR A 41 12.78 8.05 6.78
C TYR A 41 11.92 6.92 7.34
N GLY A 42 11.47 5.98 6.49
CA GLY A 42 10.75 4.78 6.92
C GLY A 42 11.68 3.69 7.42
N MET A 43 12.91 3.61 6.91
CA MET A 43 13.88 2.59 7.29
C MET A 43 14.27 2.64 8.77
N PRO A 44 14.60 3.80 9.39
CA PRO A 44 14.85 3.86 10.83
C PRO A 44 13.67 3.34 11.67
N THR A 45 12.44 3.71 11.29
CA THR A 45 11.23 3.21 11.97
C THR A 45 11.08 1.70 11.83
N ALA A 46 11.27 1.16 10.62
CA ALA A 46 11.22 -0.28 10.37
C ALA A 46 12.30 -1.03 11.18
N LEU A 47 13.52 -0.47 11.27
CA LEU A 47 14.62 -1.04 12.05
C LEU A 47 14.29 -1.07 13.55
N VAL A 48 13.76 0.02 14.09
CA VAL A 48 13.35 0.10 15.51
C VAL A 48 12.27 -0.94 15.81
N ILE A 49 11.23 -1.03 14.97
CA ILE A 49 10.15 -2.03 15.13
C ILE A 49 10.73 -3.45 15.08
N PHE A 50 11.62 -3.74 14.13
CA PHE A 50 12.28 -5.04 14.01
C PHE A 50 13.11 -5.39 15.25
N ILE A 51 13.92 -4.44 15.76
CA ILE A 51 14.75 -4.65 16.95
C ILE A 51 13.86 -4.92 18.18
N ILE A 52 12.82 -4.12 18.39
CA ILE A 52 11.87 -4.32 19.51
C ILE A 52 11.22 -5.70 19.40
N ALA A 53 10.68 -6.05 18.24
CA ALA A 53 10.03 -7.34 18.02
C ALA A 53 11.00 -8.50 18.29
N ARG A 54 12.24 -8.38 17.85
CA ARG A 54 13.29 -9.39 18.09
C ARG A 54 13.63 -9.55 19.58
N ILE A 55 13.76 -8.43 20.31
CA ILE A 55 14.02 -8.45 21.76
C ILE A 55 12.85 -9.11 22.50
N VAL A 56 11.62 -8.71 22.17
CA VAL A 56 10.40 -9.24 22.82
C VAL A 56 10.21 -10.74 22.55
N THR A 57 10.52 -11.20 21.34
CA THR A 57 10.33 -12.62 20.97
C THR A 57 11.51 -13.51 21.28
N GLY A 58 12.69 -12.95 21.58
CA GLY A 58 13.94 -13.70 21.74
C GLY A 58 14.41 -14.40 20.44
N ALA A 59 13.83 -14.06 19.29
CA ALA A 59 14.11 -14.74 18.03
C ALA A 59 15.56 -14.46 17.55
N PRO A 60 16.22 -15.45 16.92
CA PRO A 60 17.54 -15.26 16.33
C PRO A 60 17.48 -14.28 15.15
N MET A 61 18.65 -13.78 14.74
CA MET A 61 18.74 -12.95 13.52
C MET A 61 18.50 -13.82 12.30
N PRO A 62 17.50 -13.49 11.43
CA PRO A 62 17.27 -14.23 10.20
C PRO A 62 18.50 -14.18 9.29
N ARG A 63 18.81 -15.31 8.64
CA ARG A 63 19.92 -15.36 7.67
C ARG A 63 19.38 -15.16 6.27
N ALA A 64 19.77 -14.05 5.64
CA ALA A 64 19.43 -13.77 4.24
C ALA A 64 20.07 -14.83 3.34
N ASN A 65 19.31 -15.26 2.34
CA ASN A 65 19.78 -16.15 1.27
C ASN A 65 19.53 -15.53 -0.11
N GLY A 66 20.07 -16.12 -1.17
CA GLY A 66 19.96 -15.62 -2.53
C GLY A 66 18.51 -15.38 -2.99
N PRO A 67 17.61 -16.38 -2.90
CA PRO A 67 16.20 -16.21 -3.26
C PRO A 67 15.51 -15.09 -2.49
N PHE A 68 15.73 -14.97 -1.18
CA PHE A 68 15.18 -13.88 -0.37
C PHE A 68 15.62 -12.51 -0.89
N LEU A 69 16.89 -12.33 -1.22
CA LEU A 69 17.42 -11.05 -1.72
C LEU A 69 16.84 -10.72 -3.10
N VAL A 70 16.73 -11.70 -4.00
CA VAL A 70 16.15 -11.51 -5.32
C VAL A 70 14.68 -11.11 -5.21
N TYR A 71 13.87 -11.82 -4.43
CA TYR A 71 12.46 -11.48 -4.25
C TYR A 71 12.27 -10.14 -3.55
N SER A 72 13.12 -9.80 -2.57
CA SER A 72 13.11 -8.49 -1.91
C SER A 72 13.45 -7.35 -2.89
N ALA A 73 14.41 -7.56 -3.79
CA ALA A 73 14.78 -6.58 -4.82
C ALA A 73 13.64 -6.39 -5.83
N LEU A 74 13.06 -7.48 -6.35
CA LEU A 74 11.93 -7.42 -7.30
C LEU A 74 10.70 -6.75 -6.67
N GLY A 75 10.36 -7.10 -5.44
CA GLY A 75 9.31 -6.43 -4.67
C GLY A 75 9.62 -4.95 -4.44
N GLY A 76 10.88 -4.62 -4.14
CA GLY A 76 11.35 -3.25 -3.95
C GLY A 76 11.21 -2.40 -5.21
N ILE A 77 11.64 -2.91 -6.36
CA ILE A 77 11.49 -2.24 -7.67
C ILE A 77 10.00 -2.03 -7.99
N GLY A 78 9.21 -3.09 -7.85
CA GLY A 78 7.75 -3.00 -8.06
C GLY A 78 7.11 -1.91 -7.21
N GLN A 79 7.50 -1.83 -5.93
CA GLN A 79 6.97 -0.83 -5.01
C GLN A 79 7.41 0.61 -5.35
N ILE A 80 8.64 0.81 -5.80
CA ILE A 80 9.14 2.12 -6.27
C ILE A 80 8.30 2.57 -7.47
N LEU A 81 8.19 1.73 -8.49
CA LEU A 81 7.45 2.04 -9.71
C LEU A 81 5.97 2.27 -9.44
N ALA A 82 5.35 1.41 -8.62
CA ALA A 82 3.95 1.56 -8.20
C ALA A 82 3.70 2.89 -7.47
N THR A 83 4.59 3.24 -6.54
CA THR A 83 4.49 4.50 -5.79
C THR A 83 4.63 5.71 -6.71
N ASN A 84 5.58 5.67 -7.64
CA ASN A 84 5.80 6.74 -8.60
C ASN A 84 4.59 6.92 -9.53
N LEU A 85 4.03 5.83 -10.09
CA LEU A 85 2.81 5.89 -10.90
C LEU A 85 1.62 6.44 -10.11
N LEU A 86 1.47 6.03 -8.85
CA LEU A 86 0.41 6.55 -7.99
C LEU A 86 0.57 8.05 -7.75
N ILE A 87 1.79 8.52 -7.42
CA ILE A 87 2.06 9.94 -7.22
C ILE A 87 1.90 10.72 -8.52
N MET A 88 2.30 10.15 -9.67
CA MET A 88 2.06 10.75 -10.99
C MET A 88 0.57 10.93 -11.26
N SER A 89 -0.26 9.95 -10.90
CA SER A 89 -1.71 10.05 -11.08
C SER A 89 -2.31 11.27 -10.38
N PHE A 90 -1.69 11.73 -9.29
CA PHE A 90 -2.10 12.94 -8.56
C PHE A 90 -1.85 14.24 -9.33
N GLY A 91 -1.00 14.22 -10.35
CA GLY A 91 -0.71 15.38 -11.21
C GLY A 91 -1.75 15.61 -12.30
N TYR A 92 -2.54 14.61 -12.63
CA TYR A 92 -3.55 14.73 -13.66
C TYR A 92 -4.84 15.38 -13.13
N ARG A 93 -5.55 16.09 -14.01
CA ARG A 93 -6.80 16.79 -13.67
C ARG A 93 -7.85 15.90 -13.00
N ASN A 94 -7.80 14.61 -13.23
CA ASN A 94 -8.71 13.59 -12.69
C ASN A 94 -8.04 12.69 -11.64
N PHE A 95 -7.42 13.30 -10.63
CA PHE A 95 -6.80 12.63 -9.48
C PHE A 95 -7.65 11.47 -8.90
N ALA A 96 -8.95 11.69 -8.74
CA ALA A 96 -9.85 10.69 -8.19
C ALA A 96 -9.96 9.43 -9.06
N VAL A 97 -9.91 9.59 -10.38
CA VAL A 97 -9.92 8.47 -11.31
C VAL A 97 -8.68 7.60 -11.09
N GLY A 98 -7.49 8.20 -11.09
CA GLY A 98 -6.24 7.46 -10.84
C GLY A 98 -6.25 6.73 -9.50
N THR A 99 -6.72 7.40 -8.44
CA THR A 99 -6.83 6.80 -7.10
C THR A 99 -7.86 5.67 -7.07
N ALA A 100 -9.03 5.83 -7.71
CA ALA A 100 -10.04 4.77 -7.79
C ALA A 100 -9.50 3.54 -8.51
N TYR A 101 -8.85 3.73 -9.67
CA TYR A 101 -8.30 2.62 -10.43
C TYR A 101 -7.12 1.94 -9.73
N SER A 102 -6.33 2.63 -8.91
CA SER A 102 -5.30 1.99 -8.11
C SER A 102 -5.87 1.01 -7.07
N LYS A 103 -7.12 1.18 -6.63
CA LYS A 103 -7.79 0.27 -5.69
C LYS A 103 -8.20 -1.07 -6.31
N THR A 104 -8.13 -1.20 -7.64
CA THR A 104 -8.21 -2.51 -8.31
C THR A 104 -7.08 -3.45 -7.90
N GLU A 105 -6.02 -2.93 -7.26
CA GLU A 105 -4.95 -3.69 -6.63
C GLU A 105 -5.46 -4.88 -5.82
N THR A 106 -6.57 -4.75 -5.12
CA THR A 106 -7.14 -5.83 -4.29
C THR A 106 -7.51 -7.05 -5.15
N VAL A 107 -8.19 -6.83 -6.28
CA VAL A 107 -8.56 -7.89 -7.21
C VAL A 107 -7.34 -8.42 -7.96
N GLN A 108 -6.47 -7.54 -8.41
CA GLN A 108 -5.22 -7.92 -9.09
C GLN A 108 -4.33 -8.77 -8.17
N SER A 109 -4.21 -8.40 -6.88
CA SER A 109 -3.48 -9.18 -5.87
C SER A 109 -4.09 -10.55 -5.64
N ALA A 110 -5.43 -10.65 -5.64
CA ALA A 110 -6.13 -11.92 -5.50
C ALA A 110 -5.85 -12.86 -6.68
N ILE A 111 -5.90 -12.33 -7.90
CA ILE A 111 -5.60 -13.08 -9.13
C ILE A 111 -4.14 -13.56 -9.10
N LEU A 112 -3.19 -12.67 -8.81
CA LEU A 112 -1.77 -13.03 -8.75
C LEU A 112 -1.46 -14.02 -7.62
N ALA A 113 -2.10 -13.89 -6.46
CA ALA A 113 -1.94 -14.82 -5.35
C ALA A 113 -2.52 -16.22 -5.70
N PHE A 114 -3.64 -16.27 -6.41
CA PHE A 114 -4.20 -17.52 -6.91
C PHE A 114 -3.25 -18.19 -7.93
N VAL A 115 -2.76 -17.44 -8.92
CA VAL A 115 -1.93 -17.99 -10.01
C VAL A 115 -0.51 -18.35 -9.55
N LEU A 116 0.13 -17.49 -8.72
CA LEU A 116 1.56 -17.62 -8.38
C LEU A 116 1.81 -18.29 -7.04
N LEU A 117 0.89 -18.14 -6.09
CA LEU A 117 1.02 -18.69 -4.73
C LEU A 117 0.06 -19.84 -4.46
N HIS A 118 -0.82 -20.17 -5.45
CA HIS A 118 -1.88 -21.18 -5.32
C HIS A 118 -2.79 -20.94 -4.09
N GLU A 119 -2.99 -19.66 -3.72
CA GLU A 119 -3.91 -19.29 -2.64
C GLU A 119 -5.36 -19.45 -3.13
N ASN A 120 -6.08 -20.46 -2.64
CA ASN A 120 -7.49 -20.66 -2.93
C ASN A 120 -8.36 -19.76 -2.04
N LEU A 121 -9.29 -19.04 -2.66
CA LEU A 121 -10.25 -18.20 -1.98
C LEU A 121 -11.65 -18.82 -2.07
N ARG A 122 -12.38 -18.75 -0.98
CA ARG A 122 -13.79 -19.14 -0.97
C ARG A 122 -14.62 -18.16 -1.83
N PRO A 123 -15.67 -18.64 -2.52
CA PRO A 123 -16.51 -17.77 -3.37
C PRO A 123 -17.05 -16.53 -2.65
N LEU A 124 -17.39 -16.66 -1.37
CA LEU A 124 -17.86 -15.56 -0.55
C LEU A 124 -16.78 -14.45 -0.37
N ALA A 125 -15.49 -14.84 -0.26
CA ALA A 125 -14.39 -13.87 -0.21
C ALA A 125 -14.27 -13.11 -1.53
N ILE A 126 -14.38 -13.82 -2.66
CA ILE A 126 -14.33 -13.22 -4.01
C ILE A 126 -15.48 -12.24 -4.19
N GLY A 127 -16.70 -12.63 -3.81
CA GLY A 127 -17.87 -11.75 -3.81
C GLY A 127 -17.67 -10.50 -2.94
N GLY A 128 -17.15 -10.69 -1.72
CA GLY A 128 -16.85 -9.59 -0.80
C GLY A 128 -15.81 -8.60 -1.36
N MET A 129 -14.76 -9.09 -2.02
CA MET A 129 -13.77 -8.23 -2.70
C MET A 129 -14.39 -7.44 -3.85
N GLY A 130 -15.27 -8.06 -4.64
CA GLY A 130 -16.01 -7.38 -5.70
C GLY A 130 -16.91 -6.26 -5.17
N VAL A 131 -17.70 -6.55 -4.14
CA VAL A 131 -18.57 -5.56 -3.47
C VAL A 131 -17.73 -4.41 -2.89
N GLY A 132 -16.63 -4.73 -2.20
CA GLY A 132 -15.73 -3.72 -1.66
C GLY A 132 -15.10 -2.84 -2.74
N LEU A 133 -14.67 -3.42 -3.86
CA LEU A 133 -14.13 -2.66 -4.99
C LEU A 133 -15.17 -1.70 -5.59
N VAL A 134 -16.42 -2.17 -5.80
CA VAL A 134 -17.53 -1.31 -6.27
C VAL A 134 -17.75 -0.16 -5.28
N GLY A 135 -17.75 -0.45 -3.98
CA GLY A 135 -17.87 0.56 -2.92
C GLY A 135 -16.76 1.62 -2.99
N VAL A 136 -15.50 1.20 -3.11
CA VAL A 136 -14.35 2.11 -3.24
C VAL A 136 -14.44 2.96 -4.52
N MET A 137 -14.83 2.36 -5.64
CA MET A 137 -15.03 3.10 -6.89
C MET A 137 -16.16 4.13 -6.77
N THR A 138 -17.29 3.74 -6.17
CA THR A 138 -18.41 4.65 -5.89
C THR A 138 -17.96 5.85 -5.07
N LEU A 139 -17.23 5.63 -3.96
CA LEU A 139 -16.68 6.69 -3.12
C LEU A 139 -15.71 7.60 -3.87
N SER A 140 -14.78 7.03 -4.61
CA SER A 140 -13.74 7.78 -5.30
C SER A 140 -14.29 8.66 -6.44
N LEU A 141 -15.43 8.27 -7.00
CA LEU A 141 -16.10 8.97 -8.12
C LEU A 141 -17.33 9.76 -7.66
N ALA A 142 -17.78 9.59 -6.43
CA ALA A 142 -18.94 10.30 -5.89
C ALA A 142 -18.77 11.82 -5.98
N GLY A 143 -19.80 12.49 -6.44
CA GLY A 143 -19.83 13.95 -6.52
C GLY A 143 -18.99 14.59 -7.61
N LYS A 144 -18.41 13.81 -8.53
CA LYS A 144 -17.58 14.29 -9.65
C LYS A 144 -18.29 14.23 -11.00
N GLY A 145 -19.61 13.98 -11.01
CA GLY A 145 -20.42 14.01 -12.24
C GLY A 145 -20.17 12.83 -13.19
N PHE A 146 -19.45 11.78 -12.76
CA PHE A 146 -19.24 10.59 -13.58
C PHE A 146 -20.50 9.74 -13.66
N LYS A 147 -20.96 9.45 -14.89
CA LYS A 147 -22.00 8.47 -15.16
C LYS A 147 -21.38 7.09 -15.34
N PRO A 148 -22.09 5.98 -15.07
CA PRO A 148 -21.56 4.63 -15.27
C PRO A 148 -20.97 4.37 -16.67
N GLY A 149 -21.56 4.95 -17.73
CA GLY A 149 -21.03 4.85 -19.09
C GLY A 149 -19.71 5.59 -19.35
N ASP A 150 -19.38 6.57 -18.51
CA ASP A 150 -18.14 7.34 -18.63
C ASP A 150 -16.94 6.57 -18.05
N LEU A 151 -17.19 5.54 -17.22
CA LEU A 151 -16.14 4.70 -16.64
C LEU A 151 -15.26 4.03 -17.71
N LEU A 152 -15.88 3.48 -18.76
CA LEU A 152 -15.14 2.86 -19.86
C LEU A 152 -14.24 3.85 -20.60
N ARG A 153 -14.76 5.06 -20.87
CA ARG A 153 -13.97 6.14 -21.48
C ARG A 153 -12.90 6.68 -20.53
N ALA A 154 -13.19 6.69 -19.22
CA ALA A 154 -12.24 7.11 -18.21
C ALA A 154 -11.07 6.13 -18.06
N THR A 155 -11.25 4.83 -18.38
CA THR A 155 -10.23 3.80 -18.26
C THR A 155 -9.00 4.06 -19.15
N VAL A 156 -9.17 4.68 -20.29
CA VAL A 156 -8.06 5.04 -21.21
C VAL A 156 -7.40 6.38 -20.90
N GLN A 157 -7.88 7.11 -19.87
CA GLN A 157 -7.25 8.36 -19.46
C GLN A 157 -5.89 8.09 -18.77
N PRO A 158 -4.88 8.97 -18.92
CA PRO A 158 -3.57 8.78 -18.32
C PRO A 158 -3.62 8.56 -16.79
N ALA A 159 -4.51 9.24 -16.08
CA ALA A 159 -4.72 9.05 -14.66
C ALA A 159 -5.18 7.63 -14.30
N ALA A 160 -6.11 7.06 -15.09
CA ALA A 160 -6.60 5.70 -14.89
C ALA A 160 -5.53 4.67 -15.21
N LEU A 161 -4.79 4.85 -16.31
CA LEU A 161 -3.68 3.97 -16.68
C LEU A 161 -2.58 3.96 -15.62
N CYS A 162 -2.22 5.13 -15.09
CA CYS A 162 -1.29 5.22 -13.95
C CYS A 162 -1.85 4.50 -12.72
N GLY A 163 -3.15 4.64 -12.43
CA GLY A 163 -3.80 3.95 -11.32
C GLY A 163 -3.80 2.44 -11.49
N LEU A 164 -4.21 1.93 -12.64
CA LEU A 164 -4.19 0.49 -12.96
C LEU A 164 -2.78 -0.09 -12.90
N GLY A 165 -1.81 0.60 -13.51
CA GLY A 165 -0.40 0.19 -13.47
C GLY A 165 0.17 0.20 -12.06
N ALA A 166 -0.15 1.21 -11.25
CA ALA A 166 0.22 1.27 -9.84
C ALA A 166 -0.38 0.09 -9.07
N GLY A 167 -1.68 -0.21 -9.28
CA GLY A 167 -2.36 -1.35 -8.67
C GLY A 167 -1.68 -2.68 -9.02
N LEU A 168 -1.36 -2.90 -10.30
CA LEU A 168 -0.69 -4.11 -10.77
C LEU A 168 0.71 -4.28 -10.15
N LEU A 169 1.50 -3.21 -10.13
CA LEU A 169 2.84 -3.24 -9.54
C LEU A 169 2.82 -3.42 -8.03
N PHE A 170 1.83 -2.85 -7.31
CA PHE A 170 1.63 -3.15 -5.90
C PHE A 170 1.20 -4.60 -5.67
N ALA A 171 0.37 -5.16 -6.53
CA ALA A 171 -0.02 -6.57 -6.46
C ALA A 171 1.21 -7.49 -6.65
N PHE A 172 2.06 -7.24 -7.65
CA PHE A 172 3.33 -7.94 -7.79
C PHE A 172 4.24 -7.77 -6.57
N THR A 173 4.39 -6.54 -6.08
CA THR A 173 5.16 -6.26 -4.86
C THR A 173 4.72 -7.15 -3.71
N THR A 174 3.42 -7.28 -3.50
CA THR A 174 2.85 -8.07 -2.40
C THR A 174 3.19 -9.55 -2.54
N VAL A 175 3.12 -10.10 -3.76
CA VAL A 175 3.50 -11.49 -4.06
C VAL A 175 4.99 -11.72 -3.81
N PHE A 176 5.86 -10.82 -4.28
CA PHE A 176 7.30 -10.93 -4.04
C PHE A 176 7.68 -10.79 -2.56
N ILE A 177 7.00 -9.93 -1.81
CA ILE A 177 7.14 -9.86 -0.35
C ILE A 177 6.82 -11.22 0.28
N LYS A 178 5.75 -11.89 -0.16
CA LYS A 178 5.38 -13.21 0.35
C LYS A 178 6.41 -14.27 -0.02
N PHE A 179 6.89 -14.31 -1.25
CA PHE A 179 7.97 -15.19 -1.66
C PHE A 179 9.26 -14.96 -0.87
N ALA A 180 9.63 -13.69 -0.63
CA ALA A 180 10.77 -13.35 0.20
C ALA A 180 10.60 -13.89 1.64
N ASN A 181 9.41 -13.70 2.23
CA ASN A 181 9.10 -14.26 3.55
C ASN A 181 9.20 -15.80 3.59
N GLN A 182 8.72 -16.48 2.55
CA GLN A 182 8.78 -17.94 2.46
C GLN A 182 10.20 -18.47 2.25
N ALA A 183 11.06 -17.69 1.60
CA ALA A 183 12.46 -18.06 1.36
C ALA A 183 13.34 -18.04 2.63
N LEU A 184 12.90 -17.39 3.71
CA LEU A 184 13.63 -17.36 4.97
C LEU A 184 13.31 -18.60 5.81
N PRO A 185 14.34 -19.29 6.37
CA PRO A 185 14.16 -20.51 7.15
C PRO A 185 13.67 -20.29 8.59
N ASP A 186 13.56 -19.04 9.06
CA ASP A 186 13.16 -18.70 10.42
C ASP A 186 11.70 -19.12 10.69
N PRO A 187 11.37 -19.76 11.83
CA PRO A 187 10.00 -20.17 12.15
C PRO A 187 9.07 -19.00 12.50
N ASN A 188 9.62 -17.86 12.94
CA ASN A 188 8.82 -16.70 13.34
C ASN A 188 8.42 -15.84 12.15
N LEU A 189 7.16 -15.96 11.71
CA LEU A 189 6.62 -15.24 10.56
C LEU A 189 6.72 -13.72 10.69
N THR A 190 6.50 -13.17 11.88
CA THR A 190 6.58 -11.73 12.14
C THR A 190 8.02 -11.23 12.01
N ILE A 191 8.99 -11.97 12.56
CA ILE A 191 10.41 -11.61 12.46
C ILE A 191 10.89 -11.66 11.02
N ARG A 192 10.49 -12.69 10.24
CA ARG A 192 10.77 -12.75 8.79
C ARG A 192 10.23 -11.54 8.05
N ALA A 193 8.97 -11.19 8.34
CA ALA A 193 8.31 -10.06 7.70
C ALA A 193 8.99 -8.73 8.00
N LEU A 194 9.33 -8.47 9.26
CA LEU A 194 9.99 -7.23 9.67
C LEU A 194 11.44 -7.16 9.18
N PHE A 195 12.16 -8.27 9.17
CA PHE A 195 13.49 -8.35 8.56
C PHE A 195 13.41 -8.06 7.05
N GLY A 196 12.45 -8.69 6.36
CA GLY A 196 12.19 -8.43 4.95
C GLY A 196 11.89 -6.96 4.66
N LEU A 197 11.14 -6.28 5.54
CA LEU A 197 10.86 -4.85 5.42
C LEU A 197 12.13 -4.00 5.53
N VAL A 198 13.00 -4.29 6.52
CA VAL A 198 14.28 -3.56 6.70
C VAL A 198 15.16 -3.74 5.46
N VAL A 199 15.31 -4.97 4.97
CA VAL A 199 16.12 -5.26 3.76
C VAL A 199 15.51 -4.59 2.52
N ALA A 200 14.20 -4.69 2.31
CA ALA A 200 13.52 -4.05 1.18
C ALA A 200 13.69 -2.52 1.21
N ASN A 201 13.48 -1.87 2.35
CA ASN A 201 13.70 -0.42 2.48
C ASN A 201 15.15 -0.02 2.21
N THR A 202 16.12 -0.80 2.69
CA THR A 202 17.56 -0.56 2.43
C THR A 202 17.86 -0.65 0.94
N MET A 203 17.36 -1.68 0.25
CA MET A 203 17.53 -1.82 -1.20
C MET A 203 16.84 -0.68 -1.96
N GLN A 204 15.64 -0.26 -1.54
CA GLN A 204 14.91 0.84 -2.16
C GLN A 204 15.63 2.19 -1.99
N ILE A 205 16.22 2.43 -0.81
CA ILE A 205 17.07 3.62 -0.59
C ILE A 205 18.26 3.59 -1.55
N GLY A 206 18.93 2.45 -1.69
CA GLY A 206 20.05 2.29 -2.62
C GLY A 206 19.64 2.52 -4.08
N MET A 207 18.59 1.83 -4.54
CA MET A 207 18.14 1.90 -5.94
C MET A 207 17.60 3.29 -6.30
N GLN A 208 16.67 3.83 -5.50
CA GLN A 208 16.05 5.11 -5.81
C GLN A 208 17.00 6.28 -5.49
N GLY A 209 17.83 6.16 -4.45
CA GLY A 209 18.87 7.12 -4.12
C GLY A 209 19.93 7.24 -5.23
N ALA A 210 20.39 6.12 -5.78
CA ALA A 210 21.31 6.10 -6.92
C ALA A 210 20.67 6.74 -8.16
N TYR A 211 19.39 6.44 -8.44
CA TYR A 211 18.65 7.09 -9.53
C TYR A 211 18.57 8.61 -9.33
N LEU A 212 18.21 9.08 -8.14
CA LEU A 212 18.14 10.51 -7.83
C LEU A 212 19.51 11.19 -7.94
N LEU A 213 20.57 10.53 -7.44
CA LEU A 213 21.93 11.06 -7.54
C LEU A 213 22.34 11.26 -8.98
N TRP A 214 21.95 10.35 -9.87
CA TRP A 214 22.30 10.41 -11.30
C TRP A 214 21.42 11.37 -12.10
N ARG A 215 20.10 11.38 -11.86
CA ARG A 215 19.14 12.09 -12.72
C ARG A 215 18.58 13.38 -12.10
N GLU A 216 18.43 13.41 -10.78
CA GLU A 216 17.76 14.49 -10.06
C GLU A 216 18.53 14.86 -8.76
N PRO A 217 19.83 15.22 -8.83
CA PRO A 217 20.65 15.44 -7.63
C PRO A 217 20.11 16.58 -6.73
N ALA A 218 19.44 17.57 -7.31
CA ALA A 218 18.78 18.63 -6.55
C ALA A 218 17.62 18.09 -5.69
N GLU A 219 16.86 17.09 -6.18
CA GLU A 219 15.80 16.46 -5.43
C GLU A 219 16.33 15.59 -4.29
N LEU A 220 17.47 14.92 -4.50
CA LEU A 220 18.13 14.20 -3.42
C LEU A 220 18.52 15.17 -2.28
N LYS A 221 19.10 16.33 -2.59
CA LYS A 221 19.39 17.36 -1.60
C LYS A 221 18.13 17.86 -0.90
N LYS A 222 17.05 18.13 -1.65
CA LYS A 222 15.75 18.53 -1.08
C LYS A 222 15.16 17.46 -0.16
N ALA A 223 15.32 16.18 -0.44
CA ALA A 223 14.85 15.08 0.42
C ALA A 223 15.47 15.17 1.82
N PHE A 224 16.76 15.55 1.92
CA PHE A 224 17.42 15.75 3.21
C PHE A 224 17.05 17.10 3.86
N THR A 225 16.97 18.18 3.10
CA THR A 225 16.64 19.50 3.67
C THR A 225 15.18 19.61 4.13
N SER A 226 14.26 18.86 3.54
CA SER A 226 12.85 18.79 3.93
C SER A 226 12.55 17.78 5.08
N TRP A 227 13.57 17.37 5.83
CA TRP A 227 13.47 16.27 6.80
C TRP A 227 12.31 16.41 7.79
N ARG A 228 12.03 17.64 8.30
CA ARG A 228 10.94 17.88 9.27
C ARG A 228 9.57 17.46 8.77
N SER A 229 9.28 17.69 7.48
CA SER A 229 8.01 17.28 6.85
C SER A 229 8.06 15.84 6.35
N SER A 230 9.23 15.42 5.85
CA SER A 230 9.45 14.12 5.23
C SER A 230 9.51 12.97 6.24
N MET A 231 10.03 13.22 7.46
CA MET A 231 10.13 12.21 8.51
C MET A 231 8.76 11.61 8.90
N TRP A 232 7.71 12.43 8.94
CA TRP A 232 6.37 11.96 9.25
C TRP A 232 5.84 10.99 8.19
N VAL A 233 6.08 11.30 6.91
CA VAL A 233 5.74 10.41 5.79
C VAL A 233 6.49 9.09 5.91
N GLY A 234 7.80 9.14 6.21
CA GLY A 234 8.61 7.96 6.40
C GLY A 234 8.18 7.13 7.60
N THR A 235 8.00 7.75 8.77
CA THR A 235 7.57 7.05 9.99
C THR A 235 6.23 6.35 9.79
N LEU A 236 5.23 7.05 9.27
CA LEU A 236 3.93 6.46 8.96
C LEU A 236 4.03 5.34 7.90
N SER A 237 4.94 5.49 6.93
CA SER A 237 5.23 4.44 5.95
C SER A 237 5.88 3.22 6.60
N GLY A 238 6.85 3.42 7.50
CA GLY A 238 7.49 2.34 8.24
C GLY A 238 6.49 1.54 9.07
N CYS A 239 5.66 2.22 9.86
CA CYS A 239 4.59 1.59 10.66
C CYS A 239 3.59 0.85 9.77
N GLY A 240 3.08 1.51 8.73
CA GLY A 240 2.12 0.90 7.81
C GLY A 240 2.71 -0.30 7.07
N SER A 241 3.95 -0.20 6.59
CA SER A 241 4.63 -1.31 5.92
C SER A 241 4.92 -2.47 6.88
N ALA A 242 5.27 -2.21 8.14
CA ALA A 242 5.43 -3.26 9.14
C ALA A 242 4.13 -4.06 9.33
N CYS A 243 2.99 -3.37 9.40
CA CYS A 243 1.69 -4.02 9.46
C CYS A 243 1.38 -4.81 8.18
N TRP A 244 1.60 -4.23 6.98
CA TRP A 244 1.37 -4.93 5.71
C TRP A 244 2.22 -6.18 5.56
N PHE A 245 3.54 -6.08 5.77
CA PHE A 245 4.46 -7.21 5.64
C PHE A 245 4.09 -8.33 6.61
N THR A 246 3.80 -7.98 7.88
CA THR A 246 3.34 -8.96 8.88
C THR A 246 2.01 -9.58 8.48
N GLY A 247 1.04 -8.80 8.03
CA GLY A 247 -0.26 -9.29 7.55
C GLY A 247 -0.11 -10.31 6.44
N PHE A 248 0.72 -10.02 5.43
CA PHE A 248 0.99 -10.94 4.30
C PHE A 248 1.76 -12.19 4.70
N ALA A 249 2.56 -12.14 5.77
CA ALA A 249 3.26 -13.31 6.28
C ALA A 249 2.32 -14.28 6.98
N ILE A 250 1.30 -13.79 7.70
CA ILE A 250 0.46 -14.61 8.58
C ILE A 250 -0.93 -14.94 8.00
N ALA A 251 -1.31 -14.34 6.87
CA ALA A 251 -2.62 -14.56 6.25
C ALA A 251 -2.55 -14.53 4.71
N PRO A 252 -3.59 -15.03 4.01
CA PRO A 252 -3.70 -14.91 2.55
C PRO A 252 -3.70 -13.44 2.11
N ILE A 253 -2.95 -13.16 1.04
CA ILE A 253 -2.77 -11.81 0.51
C ILE A 253 -4.11 -11.14 0.22
N ALA A 254 -4.97 -11.83 -0.49
CA ALA A 254 -6.26 -11.30 -0.92
C ALA A 254 -7.16 -10.90 0.26
N MET A 255 -7.15 -11.68 1.35
CA MET A 255 -7.93 -11.36 2.56
C MET A 255 -7.38 -10.12 3.27
N VAL A 256 -6.06 -10.03 3.41
CA VAL A 256 -5.40 -8.86 4.03
C VAL A 256 -5.68 -7.59 3.24
N ARG A 257 -5.58 -7.66 1.90
CA ARG A 257 -5.87 -6.54 1.00
C ARG A 257 -7.35 -6.14 1.02
N ALA A 258 -8.27 -7.11 1.07
CA ALA A 258 -9.69 -6.83 1.14
C ALA A 258 -10.09 -6.11 2.44
N VAL A 259 -9.57 -6.56 3.59
CA VAL A 259 -9.77 -5.85 4.87
C VAL A 259 -9.10 -4.47 4.84
N GLY A 260 -7.97 -4.35 4.18
CA GLY A 260 -7.27 -3.07 3.99
C GLY A 260 -8.07 -2.01 3.23
N GLN A 261 -9.12 -2.38 2.48
CA GLN A 261 -10.04 -1.39 1.85
C GLN A 261 -10.72 -0.48 2.88
N VAL A 262 -10.73 -0.84 4.17
CA VAL A 262 -11.17 0.06 5.24
C VAL A 262 -10.41 1.40 5.27
N GLU A 263 -9.26 1.49 4.60
CA GLU A 263 -8.53 2.75 4.38
C GLU A 263 -9.46 3.87 3.87
N VAL A 264 -10.43 3.52 3.04
CA VAL A 264 -11.36 4.50 2.46
C VAL A 264 -12.31 5.03 3.52
N VAL A 265 -12.69 4.21 4.50
CA VAL A 265 -13.47 4.65 5.67
C VAL A 265 -12.68 5.70 6.45
N PHE A 266 -11.39 5.43 6.73
CA PHE A 266 -10.53 6.39 7.41
C PHE A 266 -10.35 7.68 6.60
N THR A 267 -10.24 7.59 5.29
CA THR A 267 -10.15 8.76 4.41
C THR A 267 -11.39 9.64 4.52
N LEU A 268 -12.60 9.04 4.54
CA LEU A 268 -13.85 9.79 4.72
C LEU A 268 -13.99 10.38 6.11
N LEU A 269 -13.64 9.64 7.15
CA LEU A 269 -13.63 10.16 8.51
C LEU A 269 -12.69 11.36 8.64
N PHE A 270 -11.50 11.26 8.06
CA PHE A 270 -10.53 12.35 8.04
C PHE A 270 -11.08 13.57 7.30
N SER A 271 -11.67 13.37 6.11
CA SER A 271 -12.33 14.41 5.32
C SER A 271 -13.45 15.08 6.11
N ARG A 272 -14.32 14.30 6.76
CA ARG A 272 -15.46 14.80 7.54
C ARG A 272 -15.04 15.59 8.78
N PHE A 273 -14.12 15.01 9.60
CA PHE A 273 -13.78 15.58 10.91
C PHE A 273 -12.66 16.62 10.83
N TYR A 274 -11.67 16.42 9.96
CA TYR A 274 -10.52 17.32 9.86
C TYR A 274 -10.72 18.41 8.81
N LEU A 275 -11.23 18.06 7.62
CA LEU A 275 -11.50 19.01 6.53
C LEU A 275 -12.90 19.63 6.64
N LYS A 276 -13.77 19.14 7.53
CA LYS A 276 -15.16 19.59 7.74
C LYS A 276 -16.01 19.53 6.46
N GLU A 277 -15.70 18.61 5.56
CA GLU A 277 -16.46 18.41 4.32
C GLU A 277 -17.81 17.75 4.60
N VAL A 278 -18.84 18.12 3.84
CA VAL A 278 -20.18 17.54 3.93
C VAL A 278 -20.22 16.24 3.13
N LEU A 279 -20.59 15.13 3.77
CA LEU A 279 -20.77 13.84 3.10
C LEU A 279 -21.99 13.91 2.17
N LYS A 280 -21.81 13.43 0.95
CA LYS A 280 -22.88 13.30 -0.05
C LYS A 280 -23.54 11.92 0.06
N PRO A 281 -24.78 11.74 -0.44
CA PRO A 281 -25.44 10.42 -0.42
C PRO A 281 -24.62 9.29 -1.06
N GLY A 282 -23.87 9.60 -2.15
CA GLY A 282 -22.97 8.65 -2.80
C GLY A 282 -21.81 8.21 -1.90
N ASP A 283 -21.34 9.06 -1.00
CA ASP A 283 -20.28 8.73 -0.05
C ASP A 283 -20.79 7.72 0.97
N VAL A 284 -22.03 7.88 1.45
CA VAL A 284 -22.67 6.96 2.39
C VAL A 284 -22.92 5.60 1.74
N ALA A 285 -23.43 5.58 0.50
CA ALA A 285 -23.66 4.33 -0.24
C ALA A 285 -22.36 3.57 -0.51
N GLY A 286 -21.31 4.26 -0.96
CA GLY A 286 -20.01 3.63 -1.20
C GLY A 286 -19.36 3.13 0.09
N LEU A 287 -19.52 3.88 1.20
CA LEU A 287 -19.06 3.44 2.53
C LEU A 287 -19.75 2.15 2.97
N ALA A 288 -21.08 2.08 2.83
CA ALA A 288 -21.84 0.89 3.17
C ALA A 288 -21.38 -0.35 2.35
N LEU A 289 -21.13 -0.17 1.04
CA LEU A 289 -20.60 -1.23 0.17
C LEU A 289 -19.21 -1.69 0.62
N VAL A 290 -18.29 -0.78 0.97
CA VAL A 290 -16.95 -1.15 1.46
C VAL A 290 -17.06 -1.96 2.74
N VAL A 291 -17.85 -1.49 3.71
CA VAL A 291 -18.04 -2.20 4.98
C VAL A 291 -18.67 -3.58 4.75
N CYS A 292 -19.69 -3.66 3.90
CA CYS A 292 -20.33 -4.93 3.54
C CYS A 292 -19.31 -5.89 2.89
N GLY A 293 -18.52 -5.42 1.93
CA GLY A 293 -17.48 -6.21 1.28
C GLY A 293 -16.45 -6.76 2.26
N VAL A 294 -15.96 -5.92 3.19
CA VAL A 294 -15.01 -6.33 4.24
C VAL A 294 -15.65 -7.37 5.17
N LEU A 295 -16.90 -7.19 5.58
CA LEU A 295 -17.62 -8.17 6.42
C LEU A 295 -17.78 -9.51 5.71
N LEU A 296 -18.15 -9.53 4.42
CA LEU A 296 -18.26 -10.77 3.63
C LEU A 296 -16.91 -11.51 3.57
N VAL A 297 -15.79 -10.80 3.41
CA VAL A 297 -14.45 -11.40 3.42
C VAL A 297 -14.13 -11.99 4.81
N ILE A 298 -14.46 -11.28 5.88
CA ILE A 298 -14.22 -11.77 7.24
C ILE A 298 -15.06 -13.00 7.55
N LEU A 299 -16.30 -13.04 7.09
CA LEU A 299 -17.24 -14.16 7.29
C LEU A 299 -16.93 -15.37 6.38
N SER A 300 -16.14 -15.20 5.34
CA SER A 300 -15.78 -16.25 4.39
C SER A 300 -14.79 -17.30 4.91
N ARG A 301 -14.48 -17.29 6.17
CA ARG A 301 -13.50 -18.18 6.81
C ARG A 301 -13.93 -19.62 6.92
#